data_41f40aa50ceb01c63fd76ac44b67b323
#
_entry.id   41f40aa50ceb01c63fd76ac44b67b323
#
_cell.length_a   1.000
_cell.length_b   1.000
_cell.length_c   1.000
_cell.angle_alpha   90.00
_cell.angle_beta   90.00
_cell.angle_gamma   90.00
#
_symmetry.space_group_name_H-M   'P 1'
#
loop_
_entity.id
_entity.type
_entity.pdbx_description
1 polymer ?
#
loop_
_entity_poly.entity_id
_entity_poly.type
_entity_poly.pdbx_seq_one_letter_code
_entity_poly.pdbx_strand_id
1 'polypeptide(L)'
;MDYNYEESIGRNIGLLTPEEQEIIRNTTISIVGVGGVGSWAAVMVAKTGFGHIIVVDKDEYELPNMVEQLFAKTDTFGKTKAEVAKQEAAKHGPFANIKAVVKDIQSVDDAKAVCQGADYIICGVDDAVARVQMDRASRELRIPIIMAANIGWRITVSTHTPDGISYEEHTHQPSLGKELSPQIAESLHLQQKVYIASIAGFTPAYVEKFFRGEVSYISYLAVPAAFAASAAVNEVLKLITGKGKTNISPNGLTFDMLNMGHLDPKEIGMRTYRIMQAVMGKGIEEGIKTWKETRGET
;
A
#
# COMPACT_ATOMS: atom_id res chain seq x y z
N MET A 1 -25.08 23.35 -6.49
CA MET A 1 -24.24 24.28 -5.71
C MET A 1 -22.97 24.48 -6.48
N ASP A 2 -22.59 25.70 -6.76
CA ASP A 2 -21.28 25.99 -7.32
C ASP A 2 -20.30 26.03 -6.16
N TYR A 3 -19.46 25.01 -6.08
CA TYR A 3 -18.42 24.93 -5.08
C TYR A 3 -17.22 25.79 -5.51
N ASN A 4 -16.65 26.55 -4.57
CA ASN A 4 -15.43 27.32 -4.79
C ASN A 4 -14.22 26.55 -4.30
N TYR A 5 -13.22 26.32 -5.14
CA TYR A 5 -12.02 25.56 -4.80
C TYR A 5 -11.24 26.27 -3.67
N GLU A 6 -10.97 27.56 -3.82
CA GLU A 6 -10.17 28.34 -2.86
C GLU A 6 -10.82 28.35 -1.47
N GLU A 7 -12.17 28.44 -1.42
CA GLU A 7 -12.90 28.35 -0.16
C GLU A 7 -12.79 26.96 0.46
N SER A 8 -12.86 25.90 -0.36
CA SER A 8 -12.80 24.52 0.11
C SER A 8 -11.45 24.15 0.74
N ILE A 9 -10.35 24.69 0.18
CA ILE A 9 -8.97 24.41 0.67
C ILE A 9 -8.46 25.49 1.64
N GLY A 10 -9.25 26.49 1.97
CA GLY A 10 -8.81 27.65 2.76
C GLY A 10 -8.19 27.28 4.11
N ARG A 11 -8.58 26.13 4.70
CA ARG A 11 -7.98 25.63 5.95
C ARG A 11 -6.64 24.91 5.77
N ASN A 12 -6.21 24.66 4.55
CA ASN A 12 -4.87 24.16 4.25
C ASN A 12 -3.85 25.31 4.31
N ILE A 13 -4.29 26.53 3.99
CA ILE A 13 -3.42 27.70 3.91
C ILE A 13 -2.93 28.08 5.30
N GLY A 14 -1.62 28.28 5.41
CA GLY A 14 -0.90 28.44 6.68
C GLY A 14 -0.05 27.21 7.04
N LEU A 15 -0.49 26.00 6.63
CA LEU A 15 0.34 24.79 6.59
C LEU A 15 0.99 24.65 5.19
N LEU A 16 0.21 24.93 4.14
CA LEU A 16 0.65 25.05 2.77
C LEU A 16 0.62 26.52 2.34
N THR A 17 1.54 26.91 1.44
CA THR A 17 1.44 28.19 0.76
C THR A 17 0.43 28.12 -0.38
N PRO A 18 -0.10 29.26 -0.89
CA PRO A 18 -0.94 29.28 -2.08
C PRO A 18 -0.28 28.61 -3.30
N GLU A 19 1.03 28.79 -3.46
CA GLU A 19 1.81 28.21 -4.57
C GLU A 19 1.92 26.69 -4.42
N GLU A 20 2.17 26.17 -3.21
CA GLU A 20 2.17 24.73 -2.93
C GLU A 20 0.78 24.12 -3.19
N GLN A 21 -0.28 24.81 -2.81
CA GLN A 21 -1.65 24.35 -3.05
C GLN A 21 -1.98 24.33 -4.54
N GLU A 22 -1.47 25.30 -5.32
CA GLU A 22 -1.64 25.31 -6.78
C GLU A 22 -0.86 24.15 -7.45
N ILE A 23 0.34 23.80 -6.95
CA ILE A 23 1.05 22.60 -7.39
C ILE A 23 0.21 21.35 -7.12
N ILE A 24 -0.36 21.23 -5.91
CA ILE A 24 -1.21 20.10 -5.51
C ILE A 24 -2.43 20.02 -6.43
N ARG A 25 -3.07 21.14 -6.74
CA ARG A 25 -4.22 21.21 -7.66
C ARG A 25 -3.89 20.68 -9.06
N ASN A 26 -2.69 20.94 -9.55
CA ASN A 26 -2.25 20.52 -10.88
C ASN A 26 -1.58 19.13 -10.89
N THR A 27 -1.39 18.50 -9.73
CA THR A 27 -0.76 17.18 -9.59
C THR A 27 -1.74 16.05 -9.87
N THR A 28 -1.27 15.04 -10.60
CA THR A 28 -1.99 13.79 -10.87
C THR A 28 -1.49 12.67 -9.97
N ILE A 29 -2.37 12.07 -9.19
CA ILE A 29 -2.06 10.90 -8.35
C ILE A 29 -2.71 9.65 -8.93
N SER A 30 -1.92 8.60 -9.17
CA SER A 30 -2.44 7.25 -9.44
C SER A 30 -2.47 6.43 -8.15
N ILE A 31 -3.66 6.00 -7.73
CA ILE A 31 -3.88 5.14 -6.57
C ILE A 31 -4.20 3.75 -7.09
N VAL A 32 -3.25 2.83 -6.97
CA VAL A 32 -3.37 1.46 -7.49
C VAL A 32 -3.63 0.49 -6.34
N GLY A 33 -4.78 -0.19 -6.41
CA GLY A 33 -5.38 -0.93 -5.30
C GLY A 33 -6.21 0.01 -4.41
N VAL A 34 -7.54 0.07 -4.63
CA VAL A 34 -8.46 0.89 -3.81
C VAL A 34 -9.26 0.06 -2.79
N GLY A 35 -8.61 -0.97 -2.25
CA GLY A 35 -9.07 -1.74 -1.10
C GLY A 35 -8.88 -1.01 0.24
N GLY A 36 -8.26 -1.66 1.24
CA GLY A 36 -8.07 -1.10 2.60
C GLY A 36 -7.37 0.24 2.59
N VAL A 37 -6.10 0.29 2.19
CA VAL A 37 -5.30 1.53 2.19
C VAL A 37 -5.78 2.52 1.12
N GLY A 38 -6.00 2.04 -0.11
CA GLY A 38 -6.28 2.94 -1.23
C GLY A 38 -7.63 3.64 -1.17
N SER A 39 -8.67 3.05 -0.57
CA SER A 39 -9.96 3.71 -0.39
C SER A 39 -9.86 4.91 0.56
N TRP A 40 -9.14 4.79 1.67
CA TRP A 40 -8.84 5.90 2.56
C TRP A 40 -7.94 6.94 1.90
N ALA A 41 -6.93 6.51 1.14
CA ALA A 41 -6.03 7.41 0.42
C ALA A 41 -6.79 8.26 -0.60
N ALA A 42 -7.73 7.67 -1.35
CA ALA A 42 -8.54 8.37 -2.35
C ALA A 42 -9.34 9.54 -1.73
N VAL A 43 -9.94 9.33 -0.55
CA VAL A 43 -10.63 10.40 0.19
C VAL A 43 -9.66 11.48 0.67
N MET A 44 -8.51 11.09 1.22
CA MET A 44 -7.52 12.05 1.75
C MET A 44 -6.92 12.90 0.63
N VAL A 45 -6.57 12.28 -0.51
CA VAL A 45 -6.08 12.98 -1.71
C VAL A 45 -7.13 13.98 -2.21
N ALA A 46 -8.39 13.55 -2.34
CA ALA A 46 -9.48 14.43 -2.78
C ALA A 46 -9.69 15.61 -1.80
N LYS A 47 -9.71 15.36 -0.48
CA LYS A 47 -9.87 16.41 0.56
C LYS A 47 -8.69 17.38 0.61
N THR A 48 -7.49 16.96 0.27
CA THR A 48 -6.31 17.82 0.25
C THR A 48 -6.31 18.80 -0.92
N GLY A 49 -7.17 18.57 -1.93
CA GLY A 49 -7.33 19.44 -3.08
C GLY A 49 -6.53 19.04 -4.32
N PHE A 50 -6.08 17.78 -4.40
CA PHE A 50 -5.48 17.27 -5.64
C PHE A 50 -6.50 17.31 -6.78
N GLY A 51 -6.10 17.90 -7.91
CA GLY A 51 -7.02 18.13 -9.02
C GLY A 51 -7.22 16.92 -9.94
N HIS A 52 -6.30 15.96 -9.95
CA HIS A 52 -6.36 14.82 -10.85
C HIS A 52 -6.05 13.52 -10.10
N ILE A 53 -6.97 12.55 -10.16
CA ILE A 53 -6.86 11.27 -9.44
C ILE A 53 -7.20 10.14 -10.39
N ILE A 54 -6.34 9.13 -10.46
CA ILE A 54 -6.60 7.87 -11.15
C ILE A 54 -6.77 6.82 -10.05
N VAL A 55 -7.92 6.14 -9.99
CA VAL A 55 -8.17 5.04 -9.07
C VAL A 55 -8.23 3.75 -9.84
N VAL A 56 -7.44 2.75 -9.42
CA VAL A 56 -7.24 1.50 -10.14
C VAL A 56 -7.52 0.31 -9.22
N ASP A 57 -8.40 -0.58 -9.63
CA ASP A 57 -8.64 -1.85 -8.95
C ASP A 57 -9.34 -2.81 -9.92
N LYS A 58 -9.10 -4.12 -9.76
CA LYS A 58 -9.74 -5.16 -10.58
C LYS A 58 -10.98 -5.75 -9.95
N ASP A 59 -11.10 -5.65 -8.62
CA ASP A 59 -12.05 -6.40 -7.81
C ASP A 59 -13.39 -5.68 -7.65
N GLU A 60 -14.38 -6.44 -7.18
CA GLU A 60 -15.65 -5.95 -6.66
C GLU A 60 -15.63 -5.93 -5.13
N TYR A 61 -16.54 -5.15 -4.52
CA TYR A 61 -16.71 -5.18 -3.07
C TYR A 61 -17.50 -6.40 -2.63
N GLU A 62 -16.97 -7.07 -1.59
CA GLU A 62 -17.59 -8.21 -0.94
C GLU A 62 -17.84 -7.95 0.54
N LEU A 63 -18.72 -8.71 1.17
CA LEU A 63 -19.07 -8.54 2.58
C LEU A 63 -17.85 -8.56 3.53
N PRO A 64 -16.85 -9.46 3.38
CA PRO A 64 -15.68 -9.45 4.24
C PRO A 64 -14.86 -8.16 4.20
N ASN A 65 -14.97 -7.36 3.13
CA ASN A 65 -14.25 -6.10 2.97
C ASN A 65 -14.75 -4.98 3.90
N MET A 66 -15.91 -5.14 4.55
CA MET A 66 -16.48 -4.13 5.46
C MET A 66 -15.58 -3.76 6.63
N VAL A 67 -14.67 -4.65 7.03
CA VAL A 67 -13.86 -4.46 8.24
C VAL A 67 -12.74 -3.44 8.07
N GLU A 68 -12.29 -3.17 6.82
CA GLU A 68 -11.15 -2.28 6.59
C GLU A 68 -11.28 -1.37 5.36
N GLN A 69 -12.14 -1.71 4.39
CA GLN A 69 -12.29 -0.94 3.14
C GLN A 69 -13.38 0.11 3.29
N LEU A 70 -13.01 1.39 3.23
CA LEU A 70 -13.89 2.52 3.52
C LEU A 70 -15.18 2.53 2.72
N PHE A 71 -15.12 2.08 1.46
CA PHE A 71 -16.24 2.11 0.54
C PHE A 71 -17.01 0.79 0.46
N ALA A 72 -16.58 -0.24 1.22
CA ALA A 72 -17.35 -1.48 1.38
C ALA A 72 -18.51 -1.26 2.34
N LYS A 73 -19.72 -1.17 1.80
CA LYS A 73 -20.95 -0.92 2.54
C LYS A 73 -22.11 -1.61 1.85
N THR A 74 -23.25 -1.72 2.52
CA THR A 74 -24.39 -2.53 2.08
C THR A 74 -24.92 -2.22 0.68
N ASP A 75 -24.73 -1.00 0.20
CA ASP A 75 -25.17 -0.54 -1.12
C ASP A 75 -24.07 -0.62 -2.19
N THR A 76 -22.85 -1.09 -1.86
CA THR A 76 -21.72 -1.19 -2.79
C THR A 76 -21.27 -2.61 -3.09
N PHE A 77 -21.74 -3.63 -2.37
CA PHE A 77 -21.40 -5.02 -2.67
C PHE A 77 -21.78 -5.42 -4.10
N GLY A 78 -20.89 -6.16 -4.78
CA GLY A 78 -21.03 -6.56 -6.17
C GLY A 78 -20.73 -5.43 -7.18
N LYS A 79 -20.31 -4.24 -6.72
CA LYS A 79 -19.85 -3.16 -7.59
C LYS A 79 -18.33 -3.11 -7.66
N THR A 80 -17.79 -2.73 -8.81
CA THR A 80 -16.33 -2.63 -9.00
C THR A 80 -15.74 -1.57 -8.06
N LYS A 81 -14.63 -1.93 -7.38
CA LYS A 81 -13.98 -1.05 -6.40
C LYS A 81 -13.54 0.28 -7.02
N ALA A 82 -12.99 0.25 -8.23
CA ALA A 82 -12.53 1.46 -8.91
C ALA A 82 -13.67 2.46 -9.20
N GLU A 83 -14.82 1.98 -9.71
CA GLU A 83 -15.95 2.87 -10.01
C GLU A 83 -16.60 3.43 -8.73
N VAL A 84 -16.73 2.62 -7.70
CA VAL A 84 -17.22 3.09 -6.41
C VAL A 84 -16.25 4.11 -5.80
N ALA A 85 -14.94 3.84 -5.83
CA ALA A 85 -13.94 4.77 -5.31
C ALA A 85 -13.99 6.13 -6.02
N LYS A 86 -14.16 6.15 -7.35
CA LYS A 86 -14.38 7.39 -8.11
C LYS A 86 -15.61 8.14 -7.60
N GLN A 87 -16.75 7.46 -7.47
CA GLN A 87 -18.02 8.09 -7.06
C GLN A 87 -17.95 8.63 -5.63
N GLU A 88 -17.38 7.86 -4.72
CA GLU A 88 -17.31 8.22 -3.30
C GLU A 88 -16.24 9.32 -3.06
N ALA A 89 -15.05 9.23 -3.66
CA ALA A 89 -14.02 10.24 -3.52
C ALA A 89 -14.46 11.60 -4.10
N ALA A 90 -15.23 11.62 -5.20
CA ALA A 90 -15.77 12.84 -5.78
C ALA A 90 -16.69 13.62 -4.82
N LYS A 91 -17.33 12.96 -3.87
CA LYS A 91 -18.14 13.61 -2.82
C LYS A 91 -17.28 14.39 -1.82
N HIS A 92 -15.99 14.06 -1.71
CA HIS A 92 -15.03 14.66 -0.79
C HIS A 92 -14.14 15.72 -1.46
N GLY A 93 -13.99 15.67 -2.78
CA GLY A 93 -13.23 16.63 -3.58
C GLY A 93 -13.95 16.89 -4.89
N PRO A 94 -15.03 17.69 -4.89
CA PRO A 94 -15.88 17.90 -6.08
C PRO A 94 -15.15 18.59 -7.25
N PHE A 95 -13.96 19.10 -7.01
CA PHE A 95 -13.11 19.74 -8.02
C PHE A 95 -12.13 18.77 -8.68
N ALA A 96 -11.95 17.57 -8.11
CA ALA A 96 -11.04 16.59 -8.63
C ALA A 96 -11.62 15.91 -9.87
N ASN A 97 -10.82 15.86 -10.93
CA ASN A 97 -11.08 15.00 -12.08
C ASN A 97 -10.62 13.58 -11.73
N ILE A 98 -11.59 12.70 -11.42
CA ILE A 98 -11.30 11.33 -10.99
C ILE A 98 -11.61 10.35 -12.11
N LYS A 99 -10.60 9.61 -12.55
CA LYS A 99 -10.70 8.51 -13.52
C LYS A 99 -10.68 7.17 -12.80
N ALA A 100 -11.67 6.32 -13.05
CA ALA A 100 -11.65 4.93 -12.61
C ALA A 100 -11.08 4.03 -13.71
N VAL A 101 -10.27 3.04 -13.33
CA VAL A 101 -9.71 2.03 -14.22
C VAL A 101 -9.88 0.65 -13.58
N VAL A 102 -10.73 -0.18 -14.17
CA VAL A 102 -10.88 -1.58 -13.76
C VAL A 102 -9.83 -2.40 -14.49
N LYS A 103 -8.74 -2.76 -13.79
CA LYS A 103 -7.60 -3.43 -14.40
C LYS A 103 -6.85 -4.30 -13.40
N ASP A 104 -6.56 -5.53 -13.82
CA ASP A 104 -5.61 -6.42 -13.14
C ASP A 104 -4.17 -6.11 -13.60
N ILE A 105 -3.23 -6.07 -12.68
CA ILE A 105 -1.82 -5.80 -12.96
C ILE A 105 -1.08 -7.14 -13.11
N GLN A 106 -1.03 -7.65 -14.34
CA GLN A 106 -0.40 -8.92 -14.67
C GLN A 106 0.97 -8.76 -15.33
N SER A 107 1.33 -7.52 -15.71
CA SER A 107 2.60 -7.20 -16.36
C SER A 107 3.09 -5.80 -16.03
N VAL A 108 4.36 -5.52 -16.31
CA VAL A 108 4.92 -4.17 -16.21
C VAL A 108 4.20 -3.21 -17.17
N ASP A 109 3.77 -3.69 -18.34
CA ASP A 109 3.02 -2.86 -19.30
C ASP A 109 1.61 -2.52 -18.80
N ASP A 110 0.92 -3.44 -18.11
CA ASP A 110 -0.33 -3.13 -17.41
C ASP A 110 -0.11 -2.05 -16.36
N ALA A 111 0.94 -2.19 -15.54
CA ALA A 111 1.29 -1.21 -14.52
C ALA A 111 1.63 0.16 -15.12
N LYS A 112 2.38 0.21 -16.22
CA LYS A 112 2.65 1.46 -16.95
C LYS A 112 1.37 2.11 -17.47
N ALA A 113 0.48 1.33 -18.07
CA ALA A 113 -0.76 1.85 -18.66
C ALA A 113 -1.67 2.55 -17.63
N VAL A 114 -1.72 2.04 -16.38
CA VAL A 114 -2.55 2.63 -15.31
C VAL A 114 -1.87 3.80 -14.60
N CYS A 115 -0.55 3.96 -14.77
CA CYS A 115 0.23 5.05 -14.15
C CYS A 115 0.59 6.15 -15.14
N GLN A 116 0.32 5.98 -16.43
CA GLN A 116 0.71 6.95 -17.45
C GLN A 116 0.06 8.31 -17.20
N GLY A 117 0.89 9.35 -17.13
CA GLY A 117 0.47 10.72 -16.86
C GLY A 117 0.26 11.05 -15.38
N ALA A 118 0.58 10.13 -14.46
CA ALA A 118 0.64 10.44 -13.05
C ALA A 118 1.98 11.09 -12.68
N ASP A 119 1.96 11.99 -11.70
CA ASP A 119 3.16 12.59 -11.11
C ASP A 119 3.67 11.76 -9.93
N TYR A 120 2.75 11.09 -9.22
CA TYR A 120 3.05 10.20 -8.09
C TYR A 120 2.13 8.98 -8.11
N ILE A 121 2.63 7.86 -7.58
CA ILE A 121 1.87 6.63 -7.44
C ILE A 121 1.76 6.27 -5.95
N ILE A 122 0.53 6.01 -5.49
CA ILE A 122 0.28 5.35 -4.20
C ILE A 122 -0.12 3.91 -4.50
N CYS A 123 0.71 2.95 -4.09
CA CYS A 123 0.51 1.53 -4.35
C CYS A 123 0.01 0.84 -3.08
N GLY A 124 -1.27 0.48 -3.08
CA GLY A 124 -1.96 -0.27 -2.03
C GLY A 124 -2.35 -1.69 -2.44
N VAL A 125 -1.77 -2.23 -3.53
CA VAL A 125 -2.03 -3.61 -3.94
C VAL A 125 -1.46 -4.60 -2.93
N ASP A 126 -2.14 -5.70 -2.72
CA ASP A 126 -1.76 -6.74 -1.75
C ASP A 126 -0.97 -7.90 -2.38
N ASP A 127 -1.05 -8.09 -3.69
CA ASP A 127 -0.30 -9.12 -4.41
C ASP A 127 1.18 -8.78 -4.57
N ALA A 128 2.06 -9.73 -4.19
CA ALA A 128 3.51 -9.54 -4.20
C ALA A 128 4.08 -9.34 -5.61
N VAL A 129 3.52 -10.03 -6.61
CA VAL A 129 3.97 -9.94 -8.00
C VAL A 129 3.57 -8.59 -8.59
N ALA A 130 2.31 -8.18 -8.36
CA ALA A 130 1.82 -6.88 -8.81
C ALA A 130 2.63 -5.72 -8.19
N ARG A 131 3.06 -5.81 -6.91
CA ARG A 131 3.95 -4.82 -6.29
C ARG A 131 5.28 -4.69 -7.01
N VAL A 132 5.89 -5.80 -7.38
CA VAL A 132 7.15 -5.79 -8.17
C VAL A 132 6.91 -5.17 -9.54
N GLN A 133 5.83 -5.50 -10.22
CA GLN A 133 5.49 -4.92 -11.52
C GLN A 133 5.26 -3.41 -11.43
N MET A 134 4.57 -2.94 -10.37
CA MET A 134 4.36 -1.52 -10.09
C MET A 134 5.68 -0.77 -9.84
N ASP A 135 6.61 -1.34 -9.06
CA ASP A 135 7.94 -0.74 -8.83
C ASP A 135 8.72 -0.62 -10.15
N ARG A 136 8.79 -1.69 -10.93
CA ARG A 136 9.47 -1.68 -12.23
C ARG A 136 8.87 -0.65 -13.19
N ALA A 137 7.55 -0.59 -13.29
CA ALA A 137 6.84 0.39 -14.12
C ALA A 137 7.10 1.82 -13.65
N SER A 138 7.09 2.10 -12.35
CA SER A 138 7.36 3.43 -11.79
C SER A 138 8.76 3.94 -12.16
N ARG A 139 9.75 3.04 -12.14
CA ARG A 139 11.13 3.35 -12.54
C ARG A 139 11.24 3.62 -14.03
N GLU A 140 10.63 2.80 -14.89
CA GLU A 140 10.60 3.01 -16.34
C GLU A 140 9.90 4.32 -16.73
N LEU A 141 8.81 4.66 -16.06
CA LEU A 141 8.07 5.91 -16.26
C LEU A 141 8.71 7.12 -15.56
N ARG A 142 9.72 6.90 -14.72
CA ARG A 142 10.37 7.91 -13.88
C ARG A 142 9.41 8.63 -12.93
N ILE A 143 8.46 7.90 -12.37
CA ILE A 143 7.45 8.39 -11.42
C ILE A 143 7.76 7.86 -10.02
N PRO A 144 7.86 8.70 -8.98
CA PRO A 144 8.00 8.23 -7.60
C PRO A 144 6.79 7.40 -7.17
N ILE A 145 7.04 6.27 -6.47
CA ILE A 145 6.02 5.39 -5.95
C ILE A 145 6.10 5.28 -4.43
N ILE A 146 4.95 5.39 -3.77
CA ILE A 146 4.78 5.18 -2.35
C ILE A 146 4.12 3.81 -2.15
N MET A 147 4.91 2.85 -1.67
CA MET A 147 4.43 1.53 -1.29
C MET A 147 3.82 1.61 0.11
N ALA A 148 2.55 1.29 0.24
CA ALA A 148 1.84 1.34 1.51
C ALA A 148 1.08 0.04 1.78
N ALA A 149 1.11 -0.42 3.03
CA ALA A 149 0.35 -1.58 3.47
C ALA A 149 -0.04 -1.45 4.94
N ASN A 150 -1.20 -2.00 5.29
CA ASN A 150 -1.54 -2.39 6.64
C ASN A 150 -1.39 -3.92 6.75
N ILE A 151 -0.80 -4.39 7.83
CA ILE A 151 -0.51 -5.80 8.06
C ILE A 151 -0.87 -6.12 9.52
N GLY A 152 -2.09 -6.59 9.75
CA GLY A 152 -2.61 -6.76 11.10
C GLY A 152 -2.60 -5.44 11.88
N TRP A 153 -1.85 -5.39 12.98
CA TRP A 153 -1.68 -4.19 13.82
C TRP A 153 -0.59 -3.24 13.33
N ARG A 154 0.10 -3.53 12.24
CA ARG A 154 1.23 -2.74 11.75
C ARG A 154 0.93 -2.09 10.41
N ILE A 155 1.64 -1.01 10.18
CA ILE A 155 1.69 -0.39 8.86
C ILE A 155 3.11 -0.36 8.34
N THR A 156 3.25 -0.38 7.02
CA THR A 156 4.52 -0.11 6.34
C THR A 156 4.28 0.92 5.24
N VAL A 157 5.15 1.93 5.18
CA VAL A 157 5.15 2.93 4.12
C VAL A 157 6.58 3.20 3.70
N SER A 158 6.87 3.09 2.43
CA SER A 158 8.19 3.44 1.86
C SER A 158 8.03 4.16 0.53
N THR A 159 8.84 5.18 0.33
CA THR A 159 8.92 5.94 -0.92
C THR A 159 10.08 5.44 -1.73
N HIS A 160 9.84 5.09 -3.00
CA HIS A 160 10.87 4.69 -3.95
C HIS A 160 10.92 5.72 -5.08
N THR A 161 12.06 6.37 -5.20
CA THR A 161 12.32 7.32 -6.29
C THR A 161 12.90 6.60 -7.51
N PRO A 162 12.71 7.10 -8.73
CA PRO A 162 13.19 6.43 -9.95
C PRO A 162 14.68 6.09 -9.95
N ASP A 163 15.51 6.94 -9.35
CA ASP A 163 16.97 6.78 -9.29
C ASP A 163 17.46 6.22 -7.94
N GLY A 164 16.53 5.96 -7.00
CA GLY A 164 16.82 5.42 -5.68
C GLY A 164 16.87 3.89 -5.65
N ILE A 165 16.93 3.34 -4.44
CA ILE A 165 16.83 1.90 -4.18
C ILE A 165 15.43 1.41 -4.56
N SER A 166 15.35 0.36 -5.38
CA SER A 166 14.07 -0.24 -5.79
C SER A 166 13.35 -0.92 -4.63
N TYR A 167 12.05 -1.17 -4.80
CA TYR A 167 11.30 -1.97 -3.84
C TYR A 167 11.87 -3.39 -3.73
N GLU A 168 12.25 -3.99 -4.86
CA GLU A 168 12.85 -5.32 -4.90
C GLU A 168 14.16 -5.38 -4.11
N GLU A 169 15.02 -4.38 -4.27
CA GLU A 169 16.29 -4.28 -3.56
C GLU A 169 16.08 -3.99 -2.07
N HIS A 170 15.22 -3.03 -1.73
CA HIS A 170 14.90 -2.65 -0.35
C HIS A 170 14.36 -3.82 0.46
N THR A 171 13.49 -4.62 -0.13
CA THR A 171 12.81 -5.74 0.54
C THR A 171 13.47 -7.09 0.26
N HIS A 172 14.63 -7.09 -0.39
CA HIS A 172 15.39 -8.30 -0.75
C HIS A 172 14.52 -9.34 -1.48
N GLN A 173 13.76 -8.88 -2.50
CA GLN A 173 12.86 -9.76 -3.24
C GLN A 173 13.62 -10.80 -4.07
N PRO A 174 13.13 -12.05 -4.15
CA PRO A 174 13.74 -13.11 -4.95
C PRO A 174 13.73 -12.82 -6.46
N SER A 175 12.95 -11.85 -6.89
CA SER A 175 12.82 -11.39 -8.28
C SER A 175 13.88 -10.37 -8.70
N LEU A 176 14.69 -9.84 -7.77
CA LEU A 176 15.68 -8.80 -8.08
C LEU A 176 16.65 -9.24 -9.20
N GLY A 177 16.66 -8.50 -10.28
CA GLY A 177 17.48 -8.77 -11.47
C GLY A 177 17.05 -9.98 -12.29
N LYS A 178 15.85 -10.50 -12.10
CA LYS A 178 15.32 -11.67 -12.81
C LYS A 178 13.99 -11.36 -13.50
N GLU A 179 13.65 -12.15 -14.52
CA GLU A 179 12.31 -12.18 -15.07
C GLU A 179 11.32 -12.83 -14.10
N LEU A 180 10.06 -12.37 -14.13
CA LEU A 180 8.98 -12.92 -13.31
C LEU A 180 8.48 -14.23 -13.92
N SER A 181 9.14 -15.34 -13.61
CA SER A 181 8.67 -16.69 -13.93
C SER A 181 7.66 -17.18 -12.88
N PRO A 182 6.88 -18.25 -13.15
CA PRO A 182 6.00 -18.87 -12.16
C PRO A 182 6.73 -19.25 -10.86
N GLN A 183 7.97 -19.76 -10.93
CA GLN A 183 8.78 -20.13 -9.77
C GLN A 183 9.21 -18.89 -8.94
N ILE A 184 9.51 -17.78 -9.61
CA ILE A 184 9.80 -16.51 -8.92
C ILE A 184 8.53 -15.97 -8.27
N ALA A 185 7.37 -16.04 -8.94
CA ALA A 185 6.09 -15.63 -8.36
C ALA A 185 5.74 -16.43 -7.10
N GLU A 186 5.92 -17.75 -7.12
CA GLU A 186 5.74 -18.59 -5.93
C GLU A 186 6.66 -18.19 -4.78
N SER A 187 7.93 -17.90 -5.09
CA SER A 187 8.91 -17.43 -4.10
C SER A 187 8.54 -16.07 -3.51
N LEU A 188 8.00 -15.15 -4.32
CA LEU A 188 7.48 -13.85 -3.88
C LEU A 188 6.30 -14.02 -2.90
N HIS A 189 5.33 -14.85 -3.24
CA HIS A 189 4.17 -15.12 -2.39
C HIS A 189 4.59 -15.80 -1.07
N LEU A 190 5.55 -16.74 -1.11
CA LEU A 190 6.07 -17.37 0.10
C LEU A 190 6.76 -16.34 1.00
N GLN A 191 7.63 -15.48 0.44
CA GLN A 191 8.30 -14.44 1.21
C GLN A 191 7.29 -13.47 1.82
N GLN A 192 6.28 -13.04 1.06
CA GLN A 192 5.20 -12.19 1.55
C GLN A 192 4.45 -12.85 2.70
N LYS A 193 4.10 -14.12 2.57
CA LYS A 193 3.41 -14.90 3.62
C LYS A 193 4.22 -14.93 4.91
N VAL A 194 5.51 -15.21 4.83
CA VAL A 194 6.43 -15.23 5.99
C VAL A 194 6.57 -13.83 6.59
N TYR A 195 6.73 -12.80 5.76
CA TYR A 195 6.82 -11.42 6.22
C TYR A 195 5.56 -10.99 6.99
N ILE A 196 4.37 -11.24 6.43
CA ILE A 196 3.10 -10.97 7.09
C ILE A 196 3.00 -11.66 8.45
N ALA A 197 3.31 -12.96 8.51
CA ALA A 197 3.31 -13.71 9.76
C ALA A 197 4.29 -13.14 10.80
N SER A 198 5.44 -12.62 10.33
CA SER A 198 6.49 -12.07 11.20
C SER A 198 6.09 -10.76 11.87
N ILE A 199 5.30 -9.91 11.20
CA ILE A 199 5.04 -8.55 11.68
C ILE A 199 3.59 -8.28 12.11
N ALA A 200 2.61 -9.04 11.64
CA ALA A 200 1.18 -8.67 11.76
C ALA A 200 0.66 -8.57 13.21
N GLY A 201 1.33 -9.18 14.18
CA GLY A 201 0.83 -9.26 15.55
C GLY A 201 -0.36 -10.22 15.71
N PHE A 202 -0.44 -11.22 14.85
CA PHE A 202 -1.43 -12.28 14.93
C PHE A 202 -1.26 -13.13 16.19
N THR A 203 -2.36 -13.76 16.63
CA THR A 203 -2.28 -14.78 17.68
C THR A 203 -1.57 -16.03 17.18
N PRO A 204 -0.88 -16.80 18.05
CA PRO A 204 -0.18 -18.03 17.66
C PRO A 204 -1.07 -19.02 16.91
N ALA A 205 -2.28 -19.25 17.40
CA ALA A 205 -3.23 -20.15 16.76
C ALA A 205 -3.63 -19.71 15.34
N TYR A 206 -3.72 -18.38 15.08
CA TYR A 206 -3.99 -17.88 13.74
C TYR A 206 -2.78 -18.08 12.81
N VAL A 207 -1.55 -17.84 13.30
CA VAL A 207 -0.33 -18.01 12.50
C VAL A 207 -0.14 -19.47 12.08
N GLU A 208 -0.43 -20.41 12.96
CA GLU A 208 -0.38 -21.84 12.61
C GLU A 208 -1.32 -22.18 11.46
N LYS A 209 -2.60 -21.77 11.58
CA LYS A 209 -3.61 -21.95 10.53
C LYS A 209 -3.22 -21.24 9.23
N PHE A 210 -2.68 -20.01 9.34
CA PHE A 210 -2.22 -19.24 8.19
C PHE A 210 -1.08 -19.94 7.44
N PHE A 211 -0.08 -20.46 8.15
CA PHE A 211 1.01 -21.22 7.52
C PHE A 211 0.54 -22.52 6.87
N ARG A 212 -0.39 -23.24 7.49
CA ARG A 212 -0.96 -24.48 6.95
C ARG A 212 -1.95 -24.25 5.80
N GLY A 213 -2.30 -23.00 5.50
CA GLY A 213 -3.30 -22.69 4.45
C GLY A 213 -4.74 -23.01 4.87
N GLU A 214 -5.01 -23.13 6.18
CA GLU A 214 -6.33 -23.37 6.73
C GLU A 214 -7.20 -22.11 6.80
N VAL A 215 -6.61 -20.94 6.57
CA VAL A 215 -7.30 -19.65 6.43
C VAL A 215 -7.05 -19.11 5.04
N SER A 216 -8.10 -18.62 4.40
CA SER A 216 -8.09 -18.10 3.03
C SER A 216 -7.93 -16.57 2.95
N TYR A 217 -7.84 -15.89 4.07
CA TYR A 217 -7.75 -14.43 4.16
C TYR A 217 -6.70 -13.99 5.16
N ILE A 218 -6.22 -12.78 4.98
CA ILE A 218 -5.37 -12.08 5.95
C ILE A 218 -6.28 -11.21 6.82
N SER A 219 -6.08 -11.25 8.14
CA SER A 219 -6.86 -10.42 9.06
C SER A 219 -6.41 -8.97 9.02
N TYR A 220 -7.37 -8.07 8.83
CA TYR A 220 -7.17 -6.63 8.74
C TYR A 220 -8.05 -5.87 9.73
N LEU A 221 -7.69 -4.62 9.99
CA LEU A 221 -8.47 -3.64 10.75
C LEU A 221 -8.51 -2.31 10.00
N ALA A 222 -9.61 -1.57 10.11
CA ALA A 222 -9.76 -0.25 9.49
C ALA A 222 -8.74 0.78 10.02
N VAL A 223 -8.42 0.72 11.33
CA VAL A 223 -7.54 1.72 11.97
C VAL A 223 -6.13 1.72 11.37
N PRO A 224 -5.40 0.58 11.26
CA PRO A 224 -4.12 0.54 10.56
C PRO A 224 -4.24 0.88 9.07
N ALA A 225 -5.33 0.51 8.39
CA ALA A 225 -5.53 0.84 6.99
C ALA A 225 -5.62 2.35 6.77
N ALA A 226 -6.43 3.05 7.57
CA ALA A 226 -6.54 4.51 7.53
C ALA A 226 -5.22 5.20 7.87
N PHE A 227 -4.45 4.67 8.83
CA PHE A 227 -3.17 5.25 9.21
C PHE A 227 -2.10 5.04 8.12
N ALA A 228 -2.06 3.87 7.48
CA ALA A 228 -1.18 3.62 6.33
C ALA A 228 -1.48 4.58 5.17
N ALA A 229 -2.76 4.78 4.87
CA ALA A 229 -3.21 5.73 3.86
C ALA A 229 -2.79 7.17 4.18
N SER A 230 -3.01 7.60 5.44
CA SER A 230 -2.59 8.93 5.91
C SER A 230 -1.08 9.12 5.76
N ALA A 231 -0.29 8.14 6.17
CA ALA A 231 1.16 8.19 6.04
C ALA A 231 1.59 8.25 4.56
N ALA A 232 0.95 7.47 3.67
CA ALA A 232 1.26 7.47 2.24
C ALA A 232 0.96 8.82 1.57
N VAL A 233 -0.21 9.41 1.83
CA VAL A 233 -0.57 10.73 1.30
C VAL A 233 0.36 11.81 1.84
N ASN A 234 0.74 11.71 3.12
CA ASN A 234 1.72 12.63 3.72
C ASN A 234 3.11 12.53 3.05
N GLU A 235 3.55 11.34 2.61
CA GLU A 235 4.79 11.21 1.82
C GLU A 235 4.71 11.99 0.51
N VAL A 236 3.57 11.91 -0.20
CA VAL A 236 3.37 12.71 -1.43
C VAL A 236 3.44 14.20 -1.14
N LEU A 237 2.78 14.67 -0.07
CA LEU A 237 2.83 16.08 0.33
C LEU A 237 4.26 16.55 0.66
N LYS A 238 5.04 15.72 1.34
CA LYS A 238 6.46 16.03 1.62
C LYS A 238 7.31 16.11 0.35
N LEU A 239 7.05 15.23 -0.63
CA LEU A 239 7.75 15.27 -1.92
C LEU A 239 7.43 16.55 -2.69
N ILE A 240 6.17 17.00 -2.67
CA ILE A 240 5.73 18.23 -3.35
C ILE A 240 6.28 19.48 -2.67
N THR A 241 6.18 19.53 -1.34
CA THR A 241 6.49 20.75 -0.57
C THR A 241 7.94 20.84 -0.11
N GLY A 242 8.68 19.75 -0.13
CA GLY A 242 10.02 19.67 0.46
C GLY A 242 10.04 19.78 1.99
N LYS A 243 8.87 19.81 2.64
CA LYS A 243 8.75 19.94 4.09
C LYS A 243 8.89 18.60 4.80
N GLY A 244 9.63 18.58 5.89
CA GLY A 244 9.83 17.38 6.70
C GLY A 244 10.78 16.35 6.04
N LYS A 245 10.96 15.20 6.71
CA LYS A 245 11.79 14.11 6.23
C LYS A 245 10.92 13.05 5.55
N THR A 246 11.18 12.77 4.29
CA THR A 246 10.53 11.68 3.55
C THR A 246 11.08 10.32 3.95
N ASN A 247 10.23 9.29 3.94
CA ASN A 247 10.62 7.91 4.19
C ASN A 247 11.13 7.25 2.89
N ILE A 248 12.17 7.87 2.28
CA ILE A 248 12.78 7.34 1.05
C ILE A 248 13.57 6.07 1.40
N SER A 249 13.34 5.02 0.62
CA SER A 249 14.06 3.76 0.73
C SER A 249 15.60 3.99 0.80
N PRO A 250 16.33 3.33 1.73
CA PRO A 250 15.91 2.21 2.58
C PRO A 250 15.27 2.61 3.94
N ASN A 251 14.96 3.86 4.17
CA ASN A 251 14.42 4.37 5.44
C ASN A 251 12.87 4.35 5.46
N GLY A 252 12.28 3.22 5.14
CA GLY A 252 10.81 3.05 5.23
C GLY A 252 10.28 3.21 6.66
N LEU A 253 9.01 3.60 6.78
CA LEU A 253 8.27 3.62 8.03
C LEU A 253 7.66 2.24 8.28
N THR A 254 8.01 1.59 9.39
CA THR A 254 7.23 0.48 9.95
C THR A 254 6.78 0.88 11.34
N PHE A 255 5.47 0.91 11.56
CA PHE A 255 4.89 1.40 12.81
C PHE A 255 3.92 0.37 13.41
N ASP A 256 4.07 0.12 14.70
CA ASP A 256 3.21 -0.77 15.48
C ASP A 256 2.10 0.05 16.14
N MET A 257 0.88 -0.08 15.64
CA MET A 257 -0.30 0.60 16.18
C MET A 257 -0.71 0.08 17.54
N LEU A 258 -0.39 -1.18 17.86
CA LEU A 258 -0.73 -1.77 19.15
C LEU A 258 0.13 -1.17 20.28
N ASN A 259 1.43 -0.99 20.02
CA ASN A 259 2.38 -0.47 20.99
C ASN A 259 2.72 1.02 20.73
N MET A 260 2.13 1.65 19.73
CA MET A 260 2.34 3.05 19.36
C MET A 260 3.82 3.41 19.20
N GLY A 261 4.56 2.59 18.46
CA GLY A 261 6.00 2.77 18.27
C GLY A 261 6.53 2.31 16.91
N HIS A 262 7.71 2.82 16.57
CA HIS A 262 8.45 2.35 15.40
C HIS A 262 9.02 0.96 15.66
N LEU A 263 8.99 0.11 14.64
CA LEU A 263 9.69 -1.17 14.65
C LEU A 263 11.01 -1.03 13.90
N ASP A 264 12.06 -1.66 14.44
CA ASP A 264 13.36 -1.70 13.76
C ASP A 264 13.28 -2.60 12.51
N PRO A 265 13.49 -2.05 11.30
CA PRO A 265 13.47 -2.83 10.07
C PRO A 265 14.51 -3.97 10.06
N LYS A 266 15.65 -3.81 10.76
CA LYS A 266 16.68 -4.84 10.85
C LYS A 266 16.21 -6.04 11.68
N GLU A 267 15.55 -5.80 12.81
CA GLU A 267 14.97 -6.88 13.62
C GLU A 267 13.91 -7.66 12.85
N ILE A 268 13.02 -6.93 12.14
CA ILE A 268 12.01 -7.55 11.29
C ILE A 268 12.67 -8.38 10.20
N GLY A 269 13.65 -7.82 9.50
CA GLY A 269 14.37 -8.50 8.43
C GLY A 269 15.05 -9.78 8.91
N MET A 270 15.76 -9.75 10.06
CA MET A 270 16.39 -10.93 10.64
C MET A 270 15.37 -12.00 11.05
N ARG A 271 14.26 -11.59 11.66
CA ARG A 271 13.18 -12.52 12.05
C ARG A 271 12.58 -13.18 10.82
N THR A 272 12.20 -12.40 9.82
CA THR A 272 11.64 -12.91 8.56
C THR A 272 12.60 -13.86 7.86
N TYR A 273 13.88 -13.52 7.79
CA TYR A 273 14.92 -14.37 7.19
C TYR A 273 15.04 -15.72 7.91
N ARG A 274 15.09 -15.73 9.25
CA ARG A 274 15.18 -16.98 10.04
C ARG A 274 13.99 -17.90 9.79
N ILE A 275 12.77 -17.35 9.76
CA ILE A 275 11.55 -18.13 9.49
C ILE A 275 11.57 -18.65 8.05
N MET A 276 11.97 -17.82 7.08
CA MET A 276 12.11 -18.24 5.68
C MET A 276 13.08 -19.41 5.52
N GLN A 277 14.26 -19.34 6.14
CA GLN A 277 15.24 -20.42 6.09
C GLN A 277 14.69 -21.72 6.69
N ALA A 278 13.93 -21.62 7.78
CA ALA A 278 13.30 -22.78 8.39
C ALA A 278 12.22 -23.41 7.48
N VAL A 279 11.35 -22.59 6.89
CA VAL A 279 10.29 -23.05 5.97
C VAL A 279 10.90 -23.70 4.72
N MET A 280 11.87 -23.04 4.08
CA MET A 280 12.50 -23.54 2.86
C MET A 280 13.37 -24.79 3.10
N GLY A 281 14.06 -24.86 4.23
CA GLY A 281 14.98 -25.96 4.53
C GLY A 281 14.32 -27.19 5.14
N LYS A 282 13.28 -27.01 5.98
CA LYS A 282 12.70 -28.09 6.80
C LYS A 282 11.16 -28.13 6.77
N GLY A 283 10.54 -27.23 6.01
CA GLY A 283 9.08 -27.19 5.84
C GLY A 283 8.34 -26.32 6.87
N ILE A 284 7.01 -26.29 6.71
CA ILE A 284 6.10 -25.37 7.43
C ILE A 284 6.14 -25.54 8.94
N GLU A 285 6.22 -26.79 9.45
CA GLU A 285 6.22 -27.05 10.90
C GLU A 285 7.45 -26.46 11.59
N GLU A 286 8.63 -26.55 10.96
CA GLU A 286 9.84 -25.89 11.49
C GLU A 286 9.74 -24.36 11.36
N GLY A 287 9.08 -23.86 10.32
CA GLY A 287 8.76 -22.43 10.18
C GLY A 287 7.90 -21.91 11.33
N ILE A 288 6.84 -22.61 11.68
CA ILE A 288 5.95 -22.29 12.82
C ILE A 288 6.75 -22.31 14.14
N LYS A 289 7.55 -23.34 14.37
CA LYS A 289 8.41 -23.44 15.55
C LYS A 289 9.38 -22.26 15.65
N THR A 290 10.09 -21.96 14.57
CA THR A 290 11.02 -20.82 14.50
C THR A 290 10.30 -19.49 14.73
N TRP A 291 9.08 -19.33 14.23
CA TRP A 291 8.25 -18.16 14.48
C TRP A 291 7.95 -17.98 15.97
N LYS A 292 7.54 -19.06 16.67
CA LYS A 292 7.30 -19.04 18.13
C LYS A 292 8.57 -18.65 18.88
N GLU A 293 9.70 -19.30 18.59
CA GLU A 293 10.99 -19.01 19.21
C GLU A 293 11.41 -17.54 19.06
N THR A 294 11.19 -16.93 17.89
CA THR A 294 11.52 -15.51 17.64
C THR A 294 10.66 -14.54 18.44
N ARG A 295 9.57 -15.00 19.04
CA ARG A 295 8.66 -14.20 19.88
C ARG A 295 8.75 -14.55 21.37
N GLY A 296 9.59 -15.52 21.76
CA GLY A 296 9.64 -16.03 23.12
C GLY A 296 8.39 -16.81 23.53
N GLU A 297 7.66 -17.36 22.57
CA GLU A 297 6.48 -18.19 22.77
C GLU A 297 6.91 -19.66 22.69
N THR A 298 6.79 -20.42 23.78
CA THR A 298 7.11 -21.87 23.85
C THR A 298 5.88 -22.72 23.61
#